data_77a0a9420bd6732a5fa3064646e9306c
#
_entry.id   77a0a9420bd6732a5fa3064646e9306c
#
_cell.length_a   1.000
_cell.length_b   1.000
_cell.length_c   1.000
_cell.angle_alpha   90.00
_cell.angle_beta   90.00
_cell.angle_gamma   90.00
#
_symmetry.space_group_name_H-M   'P 1'
#
loop_
_entity.id
_entity.type
_entity.pdbx_description
1 polymer ?
#
loop_
_entity_poly.entity_id
_entity_poly.type
_entity_poly.pdbx_seq_one_letter_code
_entity_poly.pdbx_strand_id
1 'polypeptide(L)'
;MMRKHVMAVMMAAAAAMVMAGCSGNNSEASKGAETAKTEAAGTQEAGTVPEAESYTIGIGQFAEHGSLDNCRTGFLQGLEKEGFKEGENLTVLYENAQTDGGTSSQIMDNFLAKKVDLICAIATPIAQSAYSAAKDTGVPVIYTAVTDPVLAELAAEDGTPVGNITGTSDKLPVENQLEMIRTMLPDAKTIGIMYSTSEVNSISAIEEYKEAASEYGFEIVESGVSSPADIPLAADSLLEKVDCMTNLTDNTVVSSLPLILDKAGKKGIPVFGSEVEQVKIGCLAAMGLDYISLGEQTGRMAAQVLRGEKKAEEMKFEVIEQAAFYGNSA
;
A
#
# COMPACT_ATOMS: atom_id res chain seq x y z
N MET A 1 -17.96 -4.90 -49.91
CA MET A 1 -18.92 -5.96 -50.24
C MET A 1 -19.22 -6.77 -48.98
N MET A 2 -20.55 -6.77 -48.66
CA MET A 2 -21.34 -7.81 -47.97
C MET A 2 -20.86 -8.22 -46.55
N ARG A 3 -21.68 -8.31 -45.59
CA ARG A 3 -23.08 -8.14 -45.17
C ARG A 3 -23.19 -8.66 -43.73
N LYS A 4 -23.74 -7.86 -42.90
CA LYS A 4 -24.64 -8.06 -41.77
C LYS A 4 -25.18 -9.48 -41.58
N HIS A 5 -25.27 -9.95 -40.30
CA HIS A 5 -26.52 -10.50 -39.78
C HIS A 5 -26.60 -10.29 -38.26
N VAL A 6 -27.68 -9.61 -37.92
CA VAL A 6 -28.27 -9.44 -36.58
C VAL A 6 -29.20 -10.63 -36.37
N MET A 7 -29.29 -11.17 -35.17
CA MET A 7 -30.46 -11.93 -34.74
C MET A 7 -30.71 -11.73 -33.24
N ALA A 8 -31.73 -10.97 -32.95
CA ALA A 8 -32.38 -10.84 -31.67
C ALA A 8 -33.46 -11.94 -31.55
N VAL A 9 -33.60 -12.52 -30.36
CA VAL A 9 -34.81 -13.25 -29.98
C VAL A 9 -35.24 -12.80 -28.60
N MET A 10 -36.41 -12.17 -28.56
CA MET A 10 -37.29 -11.95 -27.41
C MET A 10 -38.19 -13.18 -27.20
N MET A 11 -38.62 -13.41 -25.93
CA MET A 11 -39.96 -13.81 -25.46
C MET A 11 -39.85 -14.21 -23.99
N ALA A 12 -40.44 -13.55 -23.06
CA ALA A 12 -41.81 -13.25 -22.63
C ALA A 12 -42.39 -14.31 -21.67
N ALA A 13 -42.60 -13.85 -20.48
CA ALA A 13 -43.68 -13.97 -19.50
C ALA A 13 -44.51 -15.28 -19.39
N ALA A 14 -44.71 -15.71 -18.12
CA ALA A 14 -46.07 -16.01 -17.62
C ALA A 14 -46.09 -16.08 -16.08
N ALA A 15 -47.00 -15.31 -15.51
CA ALA A 15 -47.42 -15.33 -14.11
C ALA A 15 -48.50 -16.40 -13.92
N ALA A 16 -48.58 -16.98 -12.72
CA ALA A 16 -49.81 -17.61 -12.25
C ALA A 16 -49.93 -17.44 -10.73
N MET A 17 -50.89 -16.65 -10.32
CA MET A 17 -51.53 -16.63 -8.99
C MET A 17 -52.43 -17.86 -8.83
N VAL A 18 -52.47 -18.40 -7.62
CA VAL A 18 -53.69 -19.07 -7.12
C VAL A 18 -53.87 -18.69 -5.65
N MET A 19 -55.04 -18.16 -5.41
CA MET A 19 -55.64 -17.79 -4.13
C MET A 19 -56.48 -18.95 -3.57
N ALA A 20 -56.83 -18.79 -2.29
CA ALA A 20 -58.01 -19.28 -1.57
C ALA A 20 -57.89 -20.67 -0.96
N GLY A 21 -58.40 -20.93 0.19
CA GLY A 21 -59.45 -20.32 0.94
C GLY A 21 -59.72 -20.96 2.30
N CYS A 22 -60.53 -20.31 2.98
CA CYS A 22 -61.07 -20.33 4.29
C CYS A 22 -61.75 -21.61 4.82
N SER A 23 -61.98 -21.51 6.12
CA SER A 23 -63.18 -21.99 6.86
C SER A 23 -63.01 -23.34 7.58
N GLY A 24 -63.28 -23.52 8.81
CA GLY A 24 -64.17 -22.92 9.76
C GLY A 24 -64.55 -23.95 10.81
N ASN A 25 -64.63 -23.53 11.98
CA ASN A 25 -65.75 -23.64 12.91
C ASN A 25 -65.89 -24.80 13.93
N ASN A 26 -65.96 -24.37 15.19
CA ASN A 26 -66.86 -24.78 16.30
C ASN A 26 -66.69 -26.19 16.91
N SER A 27 -66.74 -26.37 18.17
CA SER A 27 -67.49 -25.83 19.30
C SER A 27 -67.21 -26.62 20.60
N GLU A 28 -67.32 -25.87 21.68
CA GLU A 28 -67.92 -26.18 23.00
C GLU A 28 -67.24 -27.18 23.96
N ALA A 29 -66.83 -26.59 25.00
CA ALA A 29 -67.35 -26.43 26.35
C ALA A 29 -67.02 -27.54 27.34
N SER A 30 -66.38 -27.21 28.47
CA SER A 30 -66.96 -27.18 29.80
C SER A 30 -65.89 -27.11 30.91
N LYS A 31 -66.05 -26.10 31.72
CA LYS A 31 -65.89 -25.94 33.20
C LYS A 31 -64.88 -26.77 33.99
N GLY A 32 -64.09 -26.02 34.75
CA GLY A 32 -63.41 -26.43 35.98
C GLY A 32 -62.51 -25.33 36.51
N ALA A 33 -63.00 -24.58 37.49
CA ALA A 33 -62.28 -23.54 38.19
C ALA A 33 -61.37 -24.15 39.25
N GLU A 34 -60.11 -23.70 39.31
CA GLU A 34 -59.39 -23.62 40.57
C GLU A 34 -58.27 -22.59 40.48
N THR A 35 -58.27 -21.71 41.47
CA THR A 35 -57.39 -20.58 41.69
C THR A 35 -56.01 -21.02 42.12
N ALA A 36 -54.97 -20.60 41.37
CA ALA A 36 -53.60 -20.54 41.89
C ALA A 36 -52.91 -19.23 41.45
N LYS A 37 -52.29 -18.60 42.43
CA LYS A 37 -51.61 -17.32 42.36
C LYS A 37 -50.55 -17.26 41.26
N THR A 38 -50.59 -16.23 40.44
CA THR A 38 -49.60 -15.88 39.45
C THR A 38 -48.49 -15.07 40.11
N GLU A 39 -47.30 -15.63 40.19
CA GLU A 39 -46.08 -14.85 40.34
C GLU A 39 -45.74 -14.22 38.98
N ALA A 40 -45.44 -12.93 39.02
CA ALA A 40 -45.06 -12.14 37.84
C ALA A 40 -43.72 -12.64 37.29
N ALA A 41 -43.75 -13.24 36.11
CA ALA A 41 -42.56 -13.47 35.30
C ALA A 41 -42.11 -12.12 34.76
N GLY A 42 -40.94 -11.65 35.23
CA GLY A 42 -40.26 -10.50 34.70
C GLY A 42 -39.92 -10.72 33.22
N THR A 43 -40.36 -9.79 32.40
CA THR A 43 -39.94 -9.68 31.00
C THR A 43 -38.43 -9.37 31.05
N GLN A 44 -37.60 -10.36 30.71
CA GLN A 44 -36.22 -10.08 30.39
C GLN A 44 -36.25 -9.26 29.09
N GLU A 45 -35.90 -7.98 29.23
CA GLU A 45 -35.46 -7.19 28.05
C GLU A 45 -34.30 -7.95 27.42
N ALA A 46 -34.48 -8.32 26.17
CA ALA A 46 -33.36 -8.81 25.34
C ALA A 46 -32.35 -7.66 25.29
N GLY A 47 -31.24 -7.83 26.01
CA GLY A 47 -30.12 -6.93 25.94
C GLY A 47 -29.71 -6.82 24.46
N THR A 48 -29.77 -5.60 23.94
CA THR A 48 -29.16 -5.27 22.63
C THR A 48 -27.70 -5.66 22.74
N VAL A 49 -27.29 -6.67 21.96
CA VAL A 49 -25.88 -6.96 21.71
C VAL A 49 -25.30 -5.66 21.15
N PRO A 50 -24.21 -5.10 21.69
CA PRO A 50 -23.60 -3.92 21.12
C PRO A 50 -23.34 -4.20 19.64
N GLU A 51 -23.82 -3.34 18.77
CA GLU A 51 -23.50 -3.38 17.35
C GLU A 51 -21.97 -3.33 17.26
N ALA A 52 -21.33 -4.33 16.68
CA ALA A 52 -19.89 -4.36 16.57
C ALA A 52 -19.45 -3.09 15.81
N GLU A 53 -18.55 -2.31 16.41
CA GLU A 53 -18.04 -1.11 15.79
C GLU A 53 -17.52 -1.47 14.39
N SER A 54 -17.99 -0.77 13.37
CA SER A 54 -17.56 -0.96 11.97
C SER A 54 -16.79 0.27 11.52
N TYR A 55 -15.70 0.03 10.81
CA TYR A 55 -14.78 1.06 10.36
C TYR A 55 -14.72 1.10 8.85
N THR A 56 -14.48 2.29 8.29
CA THR A 56 -14.21 2.50 6.87
C THR A 56 -12.83 3.12 6.72
N ILE A 57 -11.94 2.48 5.98
CA ILE A 57 -10.60 3.01 5.70
C ILE A 57 -10.41 3.30 4.22
N GLY A 58 -9.63 4.35 3.91
CA GLY A 58 -9.16 4.64 2.57
C GLY A 58 -7.73 4.15 2.40
N ILE A 59 -7.46 3.32 1.38
CA ILE A 59 -6.10 2.92 1.00
C ILE A 59 -5.75 3.60 -0.32
N GLY A 60 -4.86 4.59 -0.27
CA GLY A 60 -4.28 5.23 -1.44
C GLY A 60 -2.90 4.65 -1.75
N GLN A 61 -2.70 4.12 -2.95
CA GLN A 61 -1.43 3.60 -3.42
C GLN A 61 -0.92 4.46 -4.57
N PHE A 62 0.37 4.85 -4.55
CA PHE A 62 0.91 5.79 -5.54
C PHE A 62 1.10 5.15 -6.91
N ALA A 63 1.63 3.93 -6.98
CA ALA A 63 1.95 3.23 -8.21
C ALA A 63 1.52 1.76 -8.16
N GLU A 64 1.44 1.10 -9.31
CA GLU A 64 1.16 -0.32 -9.42
C GLU A 64 2.45 -1.09 -9.70
N HIS A 65 3.02 -1.70 -8.66
CA HIS A 65 4.14 -2.64 -8.75
C HIS A 65 4.21 -3.52 -7.50
N GLY A 66 4.91 -4.66 -7.61
CA GLY A 66 4.88 -5.74 -6.62
C GLY A 66 5.19 -5.33 -5.19
N SER A 67 6.12 -4.40 -4.97
CA SER A 67 6.50 -3.93 -3.63
C SER A 67 5.34 -3.23 -2.93
N LEU A 68 4.68 -2.26 -3.60
CA LEU A 68 3.54 -1.55 -3.03
C LEU A 68 2.30 -2.45 -2.89
N ASP A 69 2.09 -3.41 -3.81
CA ASP A 69 1.03 -4.41 -3.69
C ASP A 69 1.26 -5.31 -2.47
N ASN A 70 2.52 -5.66 -2.20
CA ASN A 70 2.91 -6.40 -0.99
C ASN A 70 2.69 -5.57 0.27
N CYS A 71 3.02 -4.26 0.27
CA CYS A 71 2.68 -3.37 1.38
C CYS A 71 1.18 -3.38 1.69
N ARG A 72 0.35 -3.24 0.65
CA ARG A 72 -1.11 -3.29 0.81
C ARG A 72 -1.57 -4.62 1.37
N THR A 73 -1.06 -5.71 0.82
CA THR A 73 -1.38 -7.08 1.29
C THR A 73 -1.00 -7.25 2.75
N GLY A 74 0.22 -6.88 3.11
CA GLY A 74 0.71 -6.93 4.49
C GLY A 74 -0.11 -6.05 5.43
N PHE A 75 -0.46 -4.83 5.01
CA PHE A 75 -1.28 -3.91 5.79
C PHE A 75 -2.64 -4.52 6.16
N LEU A 76 -3.32 -5.11 5.20
CA LEU A 76 -4.60 -5.79 5.44
C LEU A 76 -4.43 -7.03 6.32
N GLN A 77 -3.35 -7.81 6.14
CA GLN A 77 -3.02 -8.94 7.01
C GLN A 77 -2.74 -8.48 8.45
N GLY A 78 -2.02 -7.36 8.61
CA GLY A 78 -1.76 -6.76 9.91
C GLY A 78 -3.04 -6.35 10.62
N LEU A 79 -3.97 -5.71 9.92
CA LEU A 79 -5.30 -5.36 10.43
C LEU A 79 -6.11 -6.60 10.79
N GLU A 80 -6.11 -7.64 9.93
CA GLU A 80 -6.85 -8.88 10.19
C GLU A 80 -6.35 -9.60 11.45
N LYS A 81 -5.03 -9.69 11.65
CA LYS A 81 -4.41 -10.24 12.87
C LYS A 81 -4.84 -9.50 14.13
N GLU A 82 -5.14 -8.21 14.00
CA GLU A 82 -5.62 -7.34 15.07
C GLU A 82 -7.16 -7.31 15.20
N GLY A 83 -7.88 -8.13 14.42
CA GLY A 83 -9.32 -8.31 14.51
C GLY A 83 -10.15 -7.39 13.60
N PHE A 84 -9.52 -6.60 12.72
CA PHE A 84 -10.21 -5.81 11.69
C PHE A 84 -10.28 -6.60 10.40
N LYS A 85 -11.46 -7.07 10.02
CA LYS A 85 -11.65 -7.96 8.88
C LYS A 85 -12.53 -7.32 7.82
N GLU A 86 -12.03 -7.28 6.60
CA GLU A 86 -12.77 -6.77 5.46
C GLU A 86 -14.05 -7.59 5.23
N GLY A 87 -15.18 -6.89 5.06
CA GLY A 87 -16.51 -7.49 4.88
C GLY A 87 -17.19 -7.95 6.18
N GLU A 88 -16.51 -7.91 7.34
CA GLU A 88 -17.12 -8.15 8.66
C GLU A 88 -17.31 -6.82 9.41
N ASN A 89 -16.22 -6.22 9.89
CA ASN A 89 -16.21 -4.98 10.66
C ASN A 89 -15.31 -3.89 10.03
N LEU A 90 -14.76 -4.15 8.84
CA LEU A 90 -13.91 -3.23 8.10
C LEU A 90 -14.40 -3.10 6.66
N THR A 91 -14.61 -1.86 6.20
CA THR A 91 -14.82 -1.51 4.80
C THR A 91 -13.57 -0.86 4.25
N VAL A 92 -13.05 -1.38 3.14
CA VAL A 92 -11.84 -0.88 2.48
C VAL A 92 -12.20 -0.15 1.19
N LEU A 93 -11.79 1.09 1.07
CA LEU A 93 -11.84 1.88 -0.16
C LEU A 93 -10.43 1.95 -0.72
N TYR A 94 -10.16 1.28 -1.84
CA TYR A 94 -8.85 1.26 -2.48
C TYR A 94 -8.84 2.05 -3.77
N GLU A 95 -7.84 2.92 -3.93
CA GLU A 95 -7.58 3.65 -5.17
C GLU A 95 -6.07 3.77 -5.44
N ASN A 96 -5.68 3.81 -6.74
CA ASN A 96 -4.29 3.90 -7.18
C ASN A 96 -4.09 5.17 -8.02
N ALA A 97 -3.04 5.92 -7.70
CA ALA A 97 -2.76 7.20 -8.33
C ALA A 97 -2.03 7.11 -9.68
N GLN A 98 -1.55 5.92 -10.06
CA GLN A 98 -0.85 5.69 -11.33
C GLN A 98 0.33 6.65 -11.56
N THR A 99 1.12 6.89 -10.52
CA THR A 99 2.27 7.82 -10.46
C THR A 99 1.91 9.30 -10.71
N ASP A 100 0.64 9.68 -10.58
CA ASP A 100 0.19 11.05 -10.80
C ASP A 100 -0.18 11.77 -9.51
N GLY A 101 0.49 12.89 -9.23
CA GLY A 101 0.27 13.67 -8.01
C GLY A 101 -1.10 14.37 -7.96
N GLY A 102 -1.65 14.74 -9.11
CA GLY A 102 -2.99 15.32 -9.19
C GLY A 102 -4.06 14.30 -8.83
N THR A 103 -3.92 13.09 -9.36
CA THR A 103 -4.77 11.94 -9.01
C THR A 103 -4.62 11.57 -7.54
N SER A 104 -3.40 11.60 -6.97
CA SER A 104 -3.18 11.40 -5.53
C SER A 104 -4.04 12.34 -4.68
N SER A 105 -4.04 13.64 -5.02
CA SER A 105 -4.84 14.64 -4.30
C SER A 105 -6.34 14.36 -4.42
N GLN A 106 -6.84 14.03 -5.62
CA GLN A 106 -8.25 13.68 -5.83
C GLN A 106 -8.69 12.44 -5.05
N ILE A 107 -7.83 11.43 -4.92
CA ILE A 107 -8.08 10.23 -4.12
C ILE A 107 -8.27 10.62 -2.65
N MET A 108 -7.40 11.47 -2.11
CA MET A 108 -7.51 11.91 -0.71
C MET A 108 -8.79 12.71 -0.46
N ASP A 109 -9.12 13.64 -1.34
CA ASP A 109 -10.38 14.41 -1.27
C ASP A 109 -11.61 13.48 -1.31
N ASN A 110 -11.57 12.42 -2.15
CA ASN A 110 -12.63 11.42 -2.23
C ASN A 110 -12.78 10.61 -0.93
N PHE A 111 -11.67 10.19 -0.31
CA PHE A 111 -11.72 9.49 0.97
C PHE A 111 -12.30 10.37 2.08
N LEU A 112 -11.87 11.64 2.16
CA LEU A 112 -12.39 12.58 3.15
C LEU A 112 -13.89 12.87 2.93
N ALA A 113 -14.33 13.02 1.67
CA ALA A 113 -15.75 13.18 1.35
C ALA A 113 -16.59 11.97 1.75
N LYS A 114 -16.02 10.76 1.70
CA LYS A 114 -16.64 9.51 2.15
C LYS A 114 -16.53 9.29 3.67
N LYS A 115 -15.88 10.21 4.39
CA LYS A 115 -15.73 10.20 5.86
C LYS A 115 -15.08 8.91 6.37
N VAL A 116 -13.96 8.53 5.76
CA VAL A 116 -13.18 7.39 6.25
C VAL A 116 -12.65 7.65 7.66
N ASP A 117 -12.55 6.59 8.46
CA ASP A 117 -12.04 6.65 9.84
C ASP A 117 -10.51 6.74 9.89
N LEU A 118 -9.83 6.29 8.81
CA LEU A 118 -8.38 6.30 8.68
C LEU A 118 -7.99 6.28 7.19
N ILE A 119 -6.90 6.95 6.84
CA ILE A 119 -6.27 6.86 5.52
C ILE A 119 -4.95 6.08 5.66
N CYS A 120 -4.79 5.01 4.89
CA CYS A 120 -3.51 4.36 4.63
C CYS A 120 -2.92 4.92 3.34
N ALA A 121 -1.72 5.47 3.40
CA ALA A 121 -1.01 6.02 2.25
C ALA A 121 0.23 5.18 1.94
N ILE A 122 0.28 4.57 0.75
CA ILE A 122 1.35 3.66 0.34
C ILE A 122 2.27 4.36 -0.66
N ALA A 123 3.46 4.68 -0.24
CA ALA A 123 4.56 5.43 -0.84
C ALA A 123 4.59 6.92 -0.50
N THR A 124 5.79 7.52 -0.57
CA THR A 124 6.06 8.92 -0.15
C THR A 124 5.17 9.96 -0.83
N PRO A 125 5.01 9.99 -2.18
CA PRO A 125 4.25 11.07 -2.82
C PRO A 125 2.77 11.11 -2.42
N ILE A 126 2.14 9.95 -2.24
CA ILE A 126 0.74 9.90 -1.82
C ILE A 126 0.59 10.14 -0.31
N ALA A 127 1.61 9.80 0.51
CA ALA A 127 1.62 10.13 1.93
C ALA A 127 1.67 11.66 2.16
N GLN A 128 2.46 12.37 1.37
CA GLN A 128 2.49 13.84 1.37
C GLN A 128 1.14 14.43 0.94
N SER A 129 0.50 13.87 -0.08
CA SER A 129 -0.85 14.27 -0.51
C SER A 129 -1.89 14.00 0.58
N ALA A 130 -1.82 12.85 1.25
CA ALA A 130 -2.71 12.47 2.34
C ALA A 130 -2.58 13.42 3.54
N TYR A 131 -1.36 13.73 3.94
CA TYR A 131 -1.12 14.70 5.01
C TYR A 131 -1.67 16.08 4.65
N SER A 132 -1.36 16.56 3.45
CA SER A 132 -1.83 17.88 2.99
C SER A 132 -3.35 17.99 3.00
N ALA A 133 -4.07 16.94 2.60
CA ALA A 133 -5.52 16.91 2.57
C ALA A 133 -6.14 16.72 3.98
N ALA A 134 -5.53 15.88 4.83
CA ALA A 134 -6.13 15.45 6.09
C ALA A 134 -5.76 16.31 7.31
N LYS A 135 -4.70 17.15 7.26
CA LYS A 135 -4.11 17.84 8.42
C LYS A 135 -5.09 18.65 9.27
N ASP A 136 -6.16 19.19 8.68
CA ASP A 136 -7.16 20.02 9.37
C ASP A 136 -8.52 19.29 9.54
N THR A 137 -8.59 17.99 9.24
CA THR A 137 -9.85 17.23 9.24
C THR A 137 -10.04 16.35 10.47
N GLY A 138 -8.97 16.05 11.20
CA GLY A 138 -8.97 15.11 12.31
C GLY A 138 -8.88 13.63 11.88
N VAL A 139 -8.93 13.31 10.58
CA VAL A 139 -8.75 11.95 10.06
C VAL A 139 -7.27 11.55 10.17
N PRO A 140 -6.95 10.44 10.88
CA PRO A 140 -5.57 9.98 11.01
C PRO A 140 -5.05 9.40 9.68
N VAL A 141 -3.76 9.67 9.41
CA VAL A 141 -3.04 9.11 8.27
C VAL A 141 -1.98 8.13 8.79
N ILE A 142 -1.97 6.92 8.26
CA ILE A 142 -0.93 5.93 8.51
C ILE A 142 -0.26 5.60 7.17
N TYR A 143 1.03 5.92 7.04
CA TYR A 143 1.76 5.63 5.81
C TYR A 143 2.60 4.35 5.92
N THR A 144 2.92 3.77 4.77
CA THR A 144 3.91 2.70 4.61
C THR A 144 4.76 2.95 3.37
N ALA A 145 5.95 2.38 3.31
CA ALA A 145 6.90 2.58 2.21
C ALA A 145 7.23 4.08 1.98
N VAL A 146 7.51 4.79 3.07
CA VAL A 146 8.06 6.16 3.05
C VAL A 146 9.52 6.10 3.44
N THR A 147 10.42 6.29 2.48
CA THR A 147 11.85 6.07 2.68
C THR A 147 12.46 7.00 3.72
N ASP A 148 12.16 8.29 3.64
CA ASP A 148 12.62 9.30 4.59
C ASP A 148 11.44 10.19 5.02
N PRO A 149 10.80 9.87 6.16
CA PRO A 149 9.68 10.66 6.66
C PRO A 149 10.07 12.10 7.08
N VAL A 150 11.33 12.33 7.43
CA VAL A 150 11.80 13.67 7.82
C VAL A 150 11.95 14.55 6.60
N LEU A 151 12.63 14.06 5.55
CA LEU A 151 12.79 14.80 4.31
C LEU A 151 11.46 14.95 3.55
N ALA A 152 10.54 14.00 3.74
CA ALA A 152 9.17 14.09 3.22
C ALA A 152 8.27 15.09 3.99
N GLU A 153 8.80 15.74 5.04
CA GLU A 153 8.06 16.66 5.91
C GLU A 153 6.86 16.02 6.63
N LEU A 154 6.95 14.73 6.93
CA LEU A 154 5.93 13.95 7.66
C LEU A 154 6.31 13.69 9.11
N ALA A 155 7.60 13.90 9.45
CA ALA A 155 8.14 13.80 10.80
C ALA A 155 9.23 14.85 11.02
N ALA A 156 9.47 15.23 12.28
CA ALA A 156 10.62 16.01 12.68
C ALA A 156 11.88 15.11 12.78
N GLU A 157 13.07 15.72 12.89
CA GLU A 157 14.37 15.00 12.98
C GLU A 157 14.44 13.99 14.13
N ASP A 158 13.73 14.24 15.23
CA ASP A 158 13.64 13.32 16.37
C ASP A 158 12.61 12.19 16.18
N GLY A 159 11.97 12.11 15.02
CA GLY A 159 10.94 11.15 14.66
C GLY A 159 9.52 11.51 15.13
N THR A 160 9.33 12.68 15.74
CA THR A 160 8.01 13.13 16.17
C THR A 160 7.14 13.47 14.94
N PRO A 161 5.88 13.00 14.87
CA PRO A 161 4.97 13.34 13.78
C PRO A 161 4.72 14.85 13.66
N VAL A 162 4.55 15.33 12.42
CA VAL A 162 4.22 16.76 12.18
C VAL A 162 2.74 17.09 12.36
N GLY A 163 1.91 16.10 12.66
CA GLY A 163 0.46 16.22 12.88
C GLY A 163 -0.16 14.85 13.06
N ASN A 164 -1.42 14.70 12.67
CA ASN A 164 -2.13 13.41 12.82
C ASN A 164 -1.72 12.39 11.74
N ILE A 165 -0.41 12.14 11.64
CA ILE A 165 0.21 11.25 10.64
C ILE A 165 1.41 10.51 11.25
N THR A 166 1.51 9.20 10.98
CA THR A 166 2.66 8.35 11.31
C THR A 166 2.71 7.16 10.37
N GLY A 167 3.65 6.23 10.55
CA GLY A 167 3.71 5.02 9.73
C GLY A 167 5.05 4.30 9.80
N THR A 168 5.43 3.65 8.70
CA THR A 168 6.66 2.87 8.60
C THR A 168 7.55 3.35 7.46
N SER A 169 8.86 3.34 7.74
CA SER A 169 9.91 3.69 6.78
C SER A 169 10.53 2.44 6.16
N ASP A 170 10.76 2.51 4.85
CA ASP A 170 11.50 1.52 4.06
C ASP A 170 12.91 2.04 3.70
N LYS A 171 13.57 2.72 4.63
CA LYS A 171 14.93 3.24 4.43
C LYS A 171 15.86 2.14 3.91
N LEU A 172 16.57 2.44 2.81
CA LEU A 172 17.45 1.48 2.16
C LEU A 172 18.74 1.25 2.94
N PRO A 173 19.22 0.01 2.99
CA PRO A 173 20.53 -0.33 3.58
C PRO A 173 21.66 -0.06 2.58
N VAL A 174 21.94 1.22 2.31
CA VAL A 174 22.85 1.65 1.22
C VAL A 174 24.24 1.05 1.33
N GLU A 175 24.84 1.06 2.52
CA GLU A 175 26.17 0.50 2.74
C GLU A 175 26.22 -1.00 2.44
N ASN A 176 25.23 -1.77 2.93
CA ASN A 176 25.12 -3.20 2.65
C ASN A 176 24.94 -3.48 1.16
N GLN A 177 24.17 -2.64 0.46
CA GLN A 177 23.98 -2.75 -0.98
C GLN A 177 25.29 -2.50 -1.73
N LEU A 178 26.05 -1.46 -1.37
CA LEU A 178 27.35 -1.15 -1.97
C LEU A 178 28.38 -2.26 -1.71
N GLU A 179 28.44 -2.80 -0.48
CA GLU A 179 29.30 -3.93 -0.12
C GLU A 179 28.95 -5.18 -0.95
N MET A 180 27.67 -5.48 -1.11
CA MET A 180 27.19 -6.59 -1.95
C MET A 180 27.61 -6.39 -3.41
N ILE A 181 27.40 -5.19 -3.99
CA ILE A 181 27.79 -4.89 -5.37
C ILE A 181 29.32 -5.04 -5.53
N ARG A 182 30.12 -4.53 -4.60
CA ARG A 182 31.57 -4.68 -4.62
C ARG A 182 32.02 -6.14 -4.58
N THR A 183 31.35 -6.96 -3.75
CA THR A 183 31.63 -8.40 -3.63
C THR A 183 31.32 -9.14 -4.94
N MET A 184 30.22 -8.81 -5.59
CA MET A 184 29.77 -9.47 -6.84
C MET A 184 30.52 -8.96 -8.07
N LEU A 185 30.90 -7.69 -8.08
CA LEU A 185 31.58 -7.01 -9.20
C LEU A 185 32.87 -6.33 -8.71
N PRO A 186 33.95 -7.09 -8.43
CA PRO A 186 35.15 -6.54 -7.82
C PRO A 186 35.89 -5.50 -8.68
N ASP A 187 35.74 -5.54 -10.00
CA ASP A 187 36.39 -4.64 -10.96
C ASP A 187 35.54 -3.43 -11.37
N ALA A 188 34.25 -3.40 -11.02
CA ALA A 188 33.37 -2.30 -11.36
C ALA A 188 33.78 -0.99 -10.68
N LYS A 189 33.64 0.13 -11.36
CA LYS A 189 34.02 1.47 -10.90
C LYS A 189 32.83 2.43 -10.85
N THR A 190 31.88 2.23 -11.73
CA THR A 190 30.76 3.15 -11.91
C THR A 190 29.42 2.43 -11.67
N ILE A 191 28.56 3.04 -10.87
CA ILE A 191 27.19 2.58 -10.62
C ILE A 191 26.23 3.62 -11.21
N GLY A 192 25.35 3.19 -12.11
CA GLY A 192 24.26 4.01 -12.61
C GLY A 192 23.07 4.00 -11.69
N ILE A 193 22.51 5.16 -11.39
CA ILE A 193 21.25 5.31 -10.67
C ILE A 193 20.32 6.19 -11.49
N MET A 194 19.14 5.66 -11.83
CA MET A 194 18.06 6.44 -12.43
C MET A 194 17.04 6.77 -11.37
N TYR A 195 16.53 8.01 -11.37
CA TYR A 195 15.55 8.44 -10.37
C TYR A 195 14.59 9.48 -10.91
N SER A 196 13.39 9.54 -10.32
CA SER A 196 12.41 10.60 -10.59
C SER A 196 12.78 11.86 -9.81
N THR A 197 12.88 12.99 -10.52
CA THR A 197 13.18 14.29 -9.90
C THR A 197 12.01 14.84 -9.07
N SER A 198 10.83 14.25 -9.15
CA SER A 198 9.64 14.60 -8.39
C SER A 198 9.40 13.73 -7.15
N GLU A 199 10.22 12.70 -6.94
CA GLU A 199 10.09 11.80 -5.79
C GLU A 199 11.16 12.11 -4.73
N VAL A 200 10.74 12.68 -3.60
CA VAL A 200 11.61 13.08 -2.50
C VAL A 200 12.36 11.88 -1.89
N ASN A 201 11.72 10.70 -1.81
CA ASN A 201 12.36 9.44 -1.40
C ASN A 201 13.59 9.11 -2.26
N SER A 202 13.51 9.35 -3.56
CA SER A 202 14.61 9.07 -4.49
C SER A 202 15.74 10.07 -4.34
N ILE A 203 15.41 11.34 -4.12
CA ILE A 203 16.41 12.40 -3.86
C ILE A 203 17.18 12.09 -2.56
N SER A 204 16.50 11.68 -1.49
CA SER A 204 17.15 11.27 -0.23
C SER A 204 18.10 10.08 -0.46
N ALA A 205 17.59 9.02 -1.10
CA ALA A 205 18.38 7.81 -1.30
C ALA A 205 19.61 8.03 -2.19
N ILE A 206 19.51 8.81 -3.27
CA ILE A 206 20.67 9.04 -4.15
C ILE A 206 21.77 9.85 -3.46
N GLU A 207 21.43 10.79 -2.59
CA GLU A 207 22.44 11.53 -1.82
C GLU A 207 23.19 10.57 -0.87
N GLU A 208 22.49 9.64 -0.18
CA GLU A 208 23.15 8.62 0.65
C GLU A 208 24.08 7.73 -0.18
N TYR A 209 23.68 7.32 -1.40
CA TYR A 209 24.56 6.58 -2.31
C TYR A 209 25.80 7.39 -2.72
N LYS A 210 25.67 8.66 -3.02
CA LYS A 210 26.77 9.56 -3.42
C LYS A 210 27.76 9.76 -2.27
N GLU A 211 27.25 9.89 -1.04
CA GLU A 211 28.10 10.03 0.16
C GLU A 211 28.90 8.75 0.44
N ALA A 212 28.24 7.58 0.41
CA ALA A 212 28.87 6.32 0.78
C ALA A 212 29.72 5.69 -0.34
N ALA A 213 29.41 5.92 -1.61
CA ALA A 213 29.97 5.17 -2.74
C ALA A 213 31.50 5.18 -2.81
N SER A 214 32.13 6.30 -2.46
CA SER A 214 33.60 6.45 -2.54
C SER A 214 34.34 5.51 -1.58
N GLU A 215 33.77 5.18 -0.43
CA GLU A 215 34.34 4.25 0.55
C GLU A 215 34.40 2.82 0.02
N TYR A 216 33.48 2.48 -0.88
CA TYR A 216 33.43 1.20 -1.58
C TYR A 216 34.15 1.23 -2.96
N GLY A 217 34.80 2.35 -3.29
CA GLY A 217 35.54 2.53 -4.56
C GLY A 217 34.65 2.69 -5.79
N PHE A 218 33.44 3.23 -5.63
CA PHE A 218 32.51 3.52 -6.71
C PHE A 218 32.35 5.01 -6.97
N GLU A 219 32.03 5.34 -8.21
CA GLU A 219 31.51 6.62 -8.67
C GLU A 219 30.04 6.44 -9.05
N ILE A 220 29.15 7.31 -8.56
CA ILE A 220 27.75 7.31 -8.94
C ILE A 220 27.53 8.15 -10.18
N VAL A 221 26.91 7.58 -11.19
CA VAL A 221 26.44 8.26 -12.40
C VAL A 221 24.93 8.35 -12.34
N GLU A 222 24.42 9.52 -12.05
CA GLU A 222 22.97 9.73 -11.89
C GLU A 222 22.28 10.13 -13.19
N SER A 223 21.01 9.76 -13.33
CA SER A 223 20.13 10.14 -14.43
C SER A 223 18.73 10.47 -13.92
N GLY A 224 18.45 11.75 -13.76
CA GLY A 224 17.12 12.24 -13.36
C GLY A 224 16.14 12.18 -14.53
N VAL A 225 14.91 11.71 -14.24
CA VAL A 225 13.77 11.71 -15.18
C VAL A 225 12.62 12.49 -14.59
N SER A 226 11.80 13.11 -15.43
CA SER A 226 10.64 13.88 -15.01
C SER A 226 9.33 13.11 -15.20
N SER A 227 9.36 12.06 -16.00
CA SER A 227 8.19 11.23 -16.33
C SER A 227 8.60 9.85 -16.81
N PRO A 228 7.70 8.85 -16.79
CA PRO A 228 7.96 7.54 -17.38
C PRO A 228 8.36 7.60 -18.86
N ALA A 229 7.93 8.61 -19.62
CA ALA A 229 8.25 8.77 -21.04
C ALA A 229 9.74 9.08 -21.29
N ASP A 230 10.45 9.61 -20.29
CA ASP A 230 11.88 9.93 -20.40
C ASP A 230 12.78 8.70 -20.22
N ILE A 231 12.29 7.68 -19.52
CA ILE A 231 13.06 6.49 -19.10
C ILE A 231 13.74 5.76 -20.25
N PRO A 232 13.10 5.52 -21.42
CA PRO A 232 13.75 4.79 -22.50
C PRO A 232 15.05 5.44 -23.00
N LEU A 233 15.06 6.77 -23.14
CA LEU A 233 16.22 7.51 -23.60
C LEU A 233 17.28 7.67 -22.51
N ALA A 234 16.82 7.94 -21.28
CA ALA A 234 17.69 8.04 -20.11
C ALA A 234 18.44 6.72 -19.85
N ALA A 235 17.75 5.57 -19.96
CA ALA A 235 18.36 4.26 -19.83
C ALA A 235 19.42 4.01 -20.89
N ASP A 236 19.14 4.30 -22.17
CA ASP A 236 20.14 4.14 -23.24
C ASP A 236 21.40 4.96 -22.98
N SER A 237 21.24 6.21 -22.54
CA SER A 237 22.37 7.11 -22.24
C SER A 237 23.15 6.68 -20.98
N LEU A 238 22.46 6.23 -19.94
CA LEU A 238 23.09 5.81 -18.68
C LEU A 238 23.90 4.52 -18.87
N LEU A 239 23.32 3.53 -19.54
CA LEU A 239 23.94 2.23 -19.80
C LEU A 239 25.20 2.28 -20.68
N GLU A 240 25.51 3.42 -21.31
CA GLU A 240 26.76 3.62 -22.03
C GLU A 240 27.92 4.08 -21.15
N LYS A 241 27.65 4.44 -19.89
CA LYS A 241 28.60 5.13 -19.01
C LYS A 241 28.93 4.35 -17.74
N VAL A 242 28.26 3.21 -17.52
CA VAL A 242 28.32 2.53 -16.21
C VAL A 242 28.66 1.05 -16.33
N ASP A 243 29.29 0.53 -15.28
CA ASP A 243 29.63 -0.89 -15.19
C ASP A 243 28.44 -1.74 -14.69
N CYS A 244 27.58 -1.14 -13.88
CA CYS A 244 26.32 -1.73 -13.42
C CYS A 244 25.30 -0.65 -13.09
N MET A 245 24.07 -1.05 -12.84
CA MET A 245 23.02 -0.16 -12.29
C MET A 245 22.55 -0.69 -10.93
N THR A 246 22.12 0.21 -10.05
CA THR A 246 21.30 -0.13 -8.88
C THR A 246 20.04 0.72 -8.86
N ASN A 247 18.92 0.10 -8.49
CA ASN A 247 17.65 0.79 -8.37
C ASN A 247 17.44 1.30 -6.95
N LEU A 248 16.66 2.35 -6.84
CA LEU A 248 16.08 2.86 -5.60
C LEU A 248 14.66 2.31 -5.41
N THR A 249 14.00 2.74 -4.34
CA THR A 249 12.56 2.60 -4.15
C THR A 249 11.78 3.70 -4.90
N ASP A 250 12.22 4.01 -6.12
CA ASP A 250 11.62 5.00 -7.01
C ASP A 250 10.42 4.41 -7.74
N ASN A 251 9.23 4.92 -7.45
CA ASN A 251 7.99 4.34 -7.98
C ASN A 251 7.87 4.48 -9.51
N THR A 252 8.34 5.60 -10.05
CA THR A 252 8.31 5.88 -11.49
C THR A 252 9.27 4.96 -12.24
N VAL A 253 10.50 4.81 -11.75
CA VAL A 253 11.53 3.95 -12.36
C VAL A 253 11.16 2.48 -12.23
N VAL A 254 10.72 2.04 -11.05
CA VAL A 254 10.33 0.64 -10.80
C VAL A 254 9.15 0.22 -11.67
N SER A 255 8.17 1.09 -11.90
CA SER A 255 7.06 0.80 -12.84
C SER A 255 7.54 0.55 -14.28
N SER A 256 8.73 1.01 -14.64
CA SER A 256 9.35 0.81 -15.96
C SER A 256 10.52 -0.18 -15.93
N LEU A 257 10.76 -0.85 -14.82
CA LEU A 257 11.93 -1.72 -14.64
C LEU A 257 12.07 -2.85 -15.66
N PRO A 258 11.01 -3.52 -16.15
CA PRO A 258 11.13 -4.52 -17.20
C PRO A 258 11.78 -3.98 -18.49
N LEU A 259 11.49 -2.73 -18.86
CA LEU A 259 12.11 -2.08 -20.02
C LEU A 259 13.60 -1.78 -19.77
N ILE A 260 13.96 -1.34 -18.56
CA ILE A 260 15.35 -1.06 -18.19
C ILE A 260 16.16 -2.36 -18.22
N LEU A 261 15.63 -3.45 -17.67
CA LEU A 261 16.24 -4.78 -17.67
C LEU A 261 16.46 -5.33 -19.09
N ASP A 262 15.50 -5.16 -20.01
CA ASP A 262 15.65 -5.56 -21.42
C ASP A 262 16.80 -4.79 -22.10
N LYS A 263 16.90 -3.48 -21.86
CA LYS A 263 17.98 -2.65 -22.42
C LYS A 263 19.34 -2.99 -21.80
N ALA A 264 19.41 -3.16 -20.49
CA ALA A 264 20.63 -3.53 -19.78
C ALA A 264 21.12 -4.92 -20.19
N GLY A 265 20.23 -5.91 -20.30
CA GLY A 265 20.54 -7.25 -20.75
C GLY A 265 21.12 -7.30 -22.15
N LYS A 266 20.62 -6.47 -23.10
CA LYS A 266 21.18 -6.35 -24.44
C LYS A 266 22.61 -5.81 -24.48
N LYS A 267 23.01 -5.03 -23.47
CA LYS A 267 24.34 -4.47 -23.31
C LYS A 267 25.23 -5.29 -22.34
N GLY A 268 24.70 -6.31 -21.70
CA GLY A 268 25.41 -7.12 -20.71
C GLY A 268 25.72 -6.35 -19.41
N ILE A 269 24.94 -5.31 -19.09
CA ILE A 269 25.11 -4.50 -17.89
C ILE A 269 24.23 -5.09 -16.79
N PRO A 270 24.80 -5.55 -15.65
CA PRO A 270 24.00 -6.06 -14.53
C PRO A 270 23.22 -4.95 -13.85
N VAL A 271 21.99 -5.29 -13.43
CA VAL A 271 21.11 -4.38 -12.70
C VAL A 271 20.81 -4.98 -11.33
N PHE A 272 21.10 -4.26 -10.27
CA PHE A 272 20.77 -4.60 -8.89
C PHE A 272 19.45 -3.95 -8.50
N GLY A 273 18.64 -4.67 -7.73
CA GLY A 273 17.40 -4.16 -7.16
C GLY A 273 17.64 -3.56 -5.77
N SER A 274 16.60 -2.94 -5.23
CA SER A 274 16.56 -2.46 -3.84
C SER A 274 15.69 -3.35 -2.94
N GLU A 275 14.99 -4.34 -3.52
CA GLU A 275 14.12 -5.25 -2.78
C GLU A 275 13.79 -6.53 -3.58
N VAL A 276 13.08 -7.48 -2.93
CA VAL A 276 12.88 -8.84 -3.46
C VAL A 276 12.06 -8.90 -4.75
N GLU A 277 11.04 -8.05 -4.92
CA GLU A 277 10.20 -8.08 -6.14
C GLU A 277 10.98 -7.65 -7.38
N GLN A 278 11.90 -6.70 -7.23
CA GLN A 278 12.80 -6.32 -8.32
C GLN A 278 13.74 -7.47 -8.73
N VAL A 279 14.19 -8.28 -7.77
CA VAL A 279 14.98 -9.50 -8.07
C VAL A 279 14.11 -10.54 -8.78
N LYS A 280 12.86 -10.74 -8.37
CA LYS A 280 11.92 -11.68 -9.02
C LYS A 280 11.63 -11.32 -10.48
N ILE A 281 11.63 -10.04 -10.83
CA ILE A 281 11.39 -9.59 -12.21
C ILE A 281 12.65 -9.48 -13.05
N GLY A 282 13.84 -9.75 -12.49
CA GLY A 282 15.07 -9.92 -13.28
C GLY A 282 16.30 -9.16 -12.82
N CYS A 283 16.27 -8.39 -11.73
CA CYS A 283 17.47 -7.83 -11.13
C CYS A 283 18.39 -8.96 -10.63
N LEU A 284 19.70 -8.72 -10.67
CA LEU A 284 20.71 -9.72 -10.31
C LEU A 284 20.66 -10.08 -8.82
N ALA A 285 20.61 -9.09 -7.96
CA ALA A 285 20.53 -9.24 -6.52
C ALA A 285 20.05 -7.93 -5.86
N ALA A 286 19.69 -8.01 -4.59
CA ALA A 286 19.36 -6.87 -3.74
C ALA A 286 19.70 -7.17 -2.28
N MET A 287 20.11 -6.15 -1.55
CA MET A 287 19.97 -6.07 -0.10
C MET A 287 18.67 -5.34 0.18
N GLY A 288 17.63 -6.07 0.52
CA GLY A 288 16.27 -5.51 0.48
C GLY A 288 15.44 -5.86 1.70
N LEU A 289 14.27 -5.23 1.74
CA LEU A 289 13.27 -5.37 2.79
C LEU A 289 12.13 -6.28 2.33
N ASP A 290 11.45 -6.90 3.29
CA ASP A 290 10.19 -7.62 3.04
C ASP A 290 9.01 -6.67 3.19
N TYR A 291 8.41 -6.31 2.08
CA TYR A 291 7.29 -5.36 2.02
C TYR A 291 5.96 -5.92 2.55
N ILE A 292 5.79 -7.25 2.64
CA ILE A 292 4.65 -7.83 3.37
C ILE A 292 4.82 -7.57 4.86
N SER A 293 6.00 -7.85 5.41
CA SER A 293 6.30 -7.61 6.82
C SER A 293 6.20 -6.12 7.18
N LEU A 294 6.66 -5.22 6.30
CA LEU A 294 6.52 -3.78 6.47
C LEU A 294 5.04 -3.36 6.54
N GLY A 295 4.24 -3.86 5.61
CA GLY A 295 2.80 -3.64 5.61
C GLY A 295 2.11 -4.18 6.86
N GLU A 296 2.45 -5.39 7.31
CA GLU A 296 1.90 -5.97 8.54
C GLU A 296 2.21 -5.11 9.77
N GLN A 297 3.43 -4.57 9.85
CA GLN A 297 3.82 -3.65 10.91
C GLN A 297 2.95 -2.39 10.87
N THR A 298 2.75 -1.82 9.69
CA THR A 298 1.87 -0.66 9.48
C THR A 298 0.42 -0.96 9.86
N GLY A 299 -0.09 -2.15 9.51
CA GLY A 299 -1.44 -2.60 9.87
C GLY A 299 -1.65 -2.69 11.39
N ARG A 300 -0.65 -3.15 12.14
CA ARG A 300 -0.69 -3.13 13.61
C ARG A 300 -0.74 -1.71 14.18
N MET A 301 0.02 -0.77 13.60
CA MET A 301 -0.03 0.64 13.99
C MET A 301 -1.42 1.24 13.72
N ALA A 302 -1.98 0.98 12.54
CA ALA A 302 -3.33 1.43 12.18
C ALA A 302 -4.40 0.87 13.11
N ALA A 303 -4.30 -0.40 13.50
CA ALA A 303 -5.23 -1.03 14.44
C ALA A 303 -5.24 -0.35 15.82
N GLN A 304 -4.08 0.06 16.34
CA GLN A 304 -4.00 0.81 17.60
C GLN A 304 -4.71 2.17 17.51
N VAL A 305 -4.61 2.82 16.34
CA VAL A 305 -5.28 4.10 16.09
C VAL A 305 -6.80 3.91 15.96
N LEU A 306 -7.25 2.92 15.19
CA LEU A 306 -8.68 2.61 15.02
C LEU A 306 -9.37 2.26 16.34
N ARG A 307 -8.69 1.54 17.25
CA ARG A 307 -9.20 1.25 18.59
C ARG A 307 -9.12 2.42 19.55
N GLY A 308 -8.54 3.55 19.15
CA GLY A 308 -8.33 4.70 20.04
C GLY A 308 -7.30 4.45 21.15
N GLU A 309 -6.49 3.40 21.06
CA GLU A 309 -5.42 3.09 22.01
C GLU A 309 -4.26 4.08 21.92
N LYS A 310 -4.00 4.58 20.71
CA LYS A 310 -3.00 5.60 20.43
C LYS A 310 -3.53 6.60 19.41
N LYS A 311 -2.95 7.78 19.38
CA LYS A 311 -3.19 8.76 18.33
C LYS A 311 -1.99 8.77 17.38
N ALA A 312 -2.23 8.92 16.08
CA ALA A 312 -1.16 8.99 15.10
C ALA A 312 -0.16 10.12 15.41
N GLU A 313 -0.64 11.26 15.89
CA GLU A 313 0.18 12.41 16.30
C GLU A 313 1.12 12.16 17.49
N GLU A 314 0.94 11.05 18.24
CA GLU A 314 1.74 10.65 19.38
C GLU A 314 2.68 9.48 19.09
N MET A 315 2.58 8.90 17.89
CA MET A 315 3.36 7.72 17.49
C MET A 315 4.51 8.13 16.57
N LYS A 316 5.75 7.92 17.01
CA LYS A 316 6.90 8.02 16.10
C LYS A 316 6.78 7.00 14.98
N PHE A 317 7.32 7.33 13.82
CA PHE A 317 7.41 6.33 12.75
C PHE A 317 8.33 5.18 13.15
N GLU A 318 8.09 4.01 12.59
CA GLU A 318 8.89 2.82 12.82
C GLU A 318 9.70 2.48 11.56
N VAL A 319 10.88 1.93 11.74
CA VAL A 319 11.74 1.44 10.65
C VAL A 319 11.74 -0.08 10.71
N ILE A 320 11.70 -0.76 9.57
CA ILE A 320 11.94 -2.20 9.53
C ILE A 320 13.45 -2.45 9.57
N GLU A 321 13.93 -3.14 10.60
CA GLU A 321 15.38 -3.31 10.83
C GLU A 321 16.01 -4.49 10.04
N GLN A 322 15.21 -5.34 9.39
CA GLN A 322 15.71 -6.56 8.76
C GLN A 322 15.82 -6.42 7.24
N ALA A 323 17.01 -6.03 6.79
CA ALA A 323 17.40 -6.23 5.40
C ALA A 323 17.94 -7.65 5.19
N ALA A 324 17.60 -8.28 4.07
CA ALA A 324 18.11 -9.59 3.70
C ALA A 324 18.70 -9.56 2.28
N PHE A 325 19.66 -10.47 2.05
CA PHE A 325 20.18 -10.70 0.71
C PHE A 325 19.18 -11.53 -0.11
N TYR A 326 18.86 -11.03 -1.29
CA TYR A 326 18.09 -11.73 -2.32
C TYR A 326 18.92 -11.83 -3.59
N GLY A 327 19.09 -13.03 -4.13
CA GLY A 327 19.85 -13.26 -5.35
C GLY A 327 19.02 -13.99 -6.41
N ASN A 328 19.16 -13.58 -7.66
CA ASN A 328 18.58 -14.29 -8.79
C ASN A 328 19.48 -15.48 -9.14
N SER A 329 18.91 -16.68 -9.22
CA SER A 329 19.63 -17.91 -9.54
C SER A 329 19.41 -18.37 -10.99
N ALA A 330 18.77 -17.54 -11.83
CA ALA A 330 18.48 -17.86 -13.22
C ALA A 330 19.67 -17.57 -14.15
#